data_5e4b8e632dc9fac89236c7393bd39051
#
_entry.id   5e4b8e632dc9fac89236c7393bd39051
#
_cell.length_a   1.000
_cell.length_b   1.000
_cell.length_c   1.000
_cell.angle_alpha   90.00
_cell.angle_beta   90.00
_cell.angle_gamma   90.00
#
_symmetry.space_group_name_H-M   'P 1'
#
loop_
_entity.id
_entity.type
_entity.pdbx_description
1 polymer ?
#
loop_
_entity_poly.entity_id
_entity_poly.type
_entity_poly.pdbx_seq_one_letter_code
_entity_poly.pdbx_strand_id
1 'polypeptide(L)'
;LIEIPALLSILPNMVGKRILDLGCGFGEHCKLFVEIGAEKVVGLDISQKMIEVAKIENHSPKIDDIHLSMEDLATLNQKFDIVVSSLAFHYVEAYPKLIKDIYHLLTDGGYLLFSQEHPLVTSHSQGERWIKNDNGMKLCANISNYGREGRARCGLVC
;
A
#
# COMPACT_ATOMS: atom_id res chain seq x y z
N LEU A 1 11.04 6.37 -9.49
CA LEU A 1 9.65 6.51 -9.02
C LEU A 1 9.55 7.76 -8.14
N ILE A 2 8.55 8.61 -8.34
CA ILE A 2 8.36 9.87 -7.58
C ILE A 2 7.67 9.58 -6.22
N GLU A 3 6.93 8.49 -6.13
CA GLU A 3 6.08 8.16 -5.00
C GLU A 3 6.87 7.91 -3.70
N ILE A 4 7.91 7.08 -3.74
CA ILE A 4 8.70 6.73 -2.54
C ILE A 4 9.32 7.98 -1.89
N PRO A 5 10.04 8.86 -2.60
CA PRO A 5 10.56 10.10 -2.01
C PRO A 5 9.47 11.01 -1.44
N ALA A 6 8.30 11.09 -2.11
CA ALA A 6 7.19 11.89 -1.63
C ALA A 6 6.60 11.33 -0.33
N LEU A 7 6.37 10.01 -0.27
CA LEU A 7 5.89 9.34 0.94
C LEU A 7 6.88 9.54 2.10
N LEU A 8 8.17 9.31 1.85
CA LEU A 8 9.22 9.48 2.87
C LEU A 8 9.34 10.92 3.38
N SER A 9 9.08 11.93 2.51
CA SER A 9 9.17 13.34 2.89
C SER A 9 8.11 13.80 3.90
N ILE A 10 7.01 13.05 4.03
CA ILE A 10 5.88 13.35 4.92
C ILE A 10 5.76 12.35 6.07
N LEU A 11 6.70 11.41 6.21
CA LEU A 11 6.72 10.48 7.33
C LEU A 11 6.84 11.24 8.66
N PRO A 12 6.01 10.90 9.67
CA PRO A 12 6.19 11.39 11.01
C PRO A 12 7.46 10.79 11.64
N ASN A 13 7.83 11.23 12.84
CA ASN A 13 8.92 10.60 13.57
C ASN A 13 8.60 9.13 13.88
N MET A 14 9.41 8.22 13.34
CA MET A 14 9.25 6.77 13.47
C MET A 14 9.99 6.18 14.68
N VAL A 15 10.88 6.94 15.33
CA VAL A 15 11.72 6.44 16.43
C VAL A 15 10.88 5.95 17.60
N GLY A 16 11.09 4.69 17.99
CA GLY A 16 10.36 4.04 19.08
C GLY A 16 8.88 3.75 18.78
N LYS A 17 8.45 3.84 17.52
CA LYS A 17 7.06 3.64 17.11
C LYS A 17 6.78 2.22 16.66
N ARG A 18 5.55 1.76 16.90
CA ARG A 18 5.01 0.52 16.37
C ARG A 18 4.28 0.83 15.06
N ILE A 19 4.69 0.21 13.98
CA ILE A 19 4.24 0.53 12.61
C ILE A 19 3.55 -0.67 12.01
N LEU A 20 2.44 -0.43 11.31
CA LEU A 20 1.77 -1.40 10.44
C LEU A 20 1.92 -0.96 8.99
N ASP A 21 2.51 -1.82 8.16
CA ASP A 21 2.64 -1.60 6.72
C ASP A 21 1.64 -2.48 5.96
N LEU A 22 0.67 -1.85 5.31
CA LEU A 22 -0.43 -2.52 4.62
C LEU A 22 -0.14 -2.65 3.12
N GLY A 23 -0.01 -3.88 2.64
CA GLY A 23 0.46 -4.17 1.29
C GLY A 23 1.97 -4.01 1.19
N CYS A 24 2.70 -4.60 2.14
CA CYS A 24 4.15 -4.41 2.29
C CYS A 24 4.99 -5.02 1.16
N GLY A 25 4.39 -5.83 0.27
CA GLY A 25 5.09 -6.53 -0.78
C GLY A 25 6.23 -7.39 -0.21
N PHE A 26 7.43 -7.21 -0.73
CA PHE A 26 8.63 -7.94 -0.26
C PHE A 26 9.35 -7.25 0.92
N GLY A 27 8.70 -6.30 1.61
CA GLY A 27 9.13 -5.78 2.91
C GLY A 27 10.20 -4.68 2.89
N GLU A 28 10.46 -4.04 1.75
CA GLU A 28 11.48 -3.00 1.62
C GLU A 28 11.20 -1.80 2.54
N HIS A 29 9.95 -1.34 2.61
CA HIS A 29 9.55 -0.28 3.53
C HIS A 29 9.63 -0.72 4.99
N CYS A 30 9.23 -1.96 5.31
CA CYS A 30 9.34 -2.49 6.67
C CYS A 30 10.77 -2.42 7.19
N LYS A 31 11.75 -2.81 6.35
CA LYS A 31 13.17 -2.72 6.67
C LYS A 31 13.61 -1.27 6.88
N LEU A 32 13.24 -0.38 5.95
CA LEU A 32 13.53 1.04 6.07
C LEU A 32 12.98 1.64 7.37
N PHE A 33 11.75 1.31 7.77
CA PHE A 33 11.18 1.81 9.02
C PHE A 33 11.97 1.36 10.25
N VAL A 34 12.48 0.14 10.26
CA VAL A 34 13.38 -0.34 11.32
C VAL A 34 14.70 0.43 11.31
N GLU A 35 15.30 0.68 10.14
CA GLU A 35 16.56 1.41 9.99
C GLU A 35 16.45 2.86 10.48
N ILE A 36 15.31 3.51 10.29
CA ILE A 36 15.07 4.87 10.79
C ILE A 36 14.54 4.92 12.24
N GLY A 37 14.53 3.78 12.94
CA GLY A 37 14.36 3.70 14.38
C GLY A 37 13.03 3.19 14.90
N ALA A 38 12.18 2.58 14.08
CA ALA A 38 10.96 1.94 14.56
C ALA A 38 11.27 0.90 15.65
N GLU A 39 10.42 0.81 16.66
CA GLU A 39 10.49 -0.22 17.70
C GLU A 39 10.11 -1.59 17.14
N LYS A 40 9.00 -1.62 16.42
CA LYS A 40 8.44 -2.83 15.82
C LYS A 40 7.69 -2.49 14.54
N VAL A 41 7.81 -3.33 13.53
CA VAL A 41 7.06 -3.22 12.27
C VAL A 41 6.30 -4.52 12.03
N VAL A 42 5.05 -4.41 11.62
CA VAL A 42 4.24 -5.53 11.11
C VAL A 42 3.94 -5.24 9.65
N GLY A 43 4.42 -6.09 8.76
CA GLY A 43 4.12 -6.02 7.33
C GLY A 43 3.02 -7.02 6.96
N LEU A 44 1.99 -6.56 6.26
CA LEU A 44 0.92 -7.41 5.74
C LEU A 44 0.91 -7.38 4.22
N ASP A 45 0.80 -8.56 3.61
CA ASP A 45 0.50 -8.67 2.18
C ASP A 45 -0.42 -9.86 1.91
N ILE A 46 -1.29 -9.73 0.89
CA ILE A 46 -2.17 -10.79 0.43
C ILE A 46 -1.42 -11.87 -0.35
N SER A 47 -0.24 -11.57 -0.86
CA SER A 47 0.59 -12.50 -1.61
C SER A 47 1.51 -13.27 -0.69
N GLN A 48 1.23 -14.57 -0.52
CA GLN A 48 2.10 -15.49 0.21
C GLN A 48 3.55 -15.44 -0.30
N LYS A 49 3.71 -15.37 -1.62
CA LYS A 49 5.03 -15.32 -2.26
C LYS A 49 5.83 -14.05 -1.88
N MET A 50 5.16 -12.90 -1.81
CA MET A 50 5.81 -11.65 -1.38
C MET A 50 6.26 -11.75 0.07
N ILE A 51 5.43 -12.29 0.95
CA ILE A 51 5.78 -12.52 2.37
C ILE A 51 6.97 -13.49 2.51
N GLU A 52 7.06 -14.53 1.70
CA GLU A 52 8.20 -15.44 1.69
C GLU A 52 9.51 -14.72 1.30
N VAL A 53 9.45 -13.87 0.28
CA VAL A 53 10.58 -13.04 -0.14
C VAL A 53 10.96 -12.03 0.94
N ALA A 54 9.98 -11.34 1.55
CA ALA A 54 10.20 -10.38 2.62
C ALA A 54 10.98 -10.99 3.80
N LYS A 55 10.58 -12.20 4.23
CA LYS A 55 11.25 -12.95 5.31
C LYS A 55 12.71 -13.33 5.00
N ILE A 56 13.07 -13.42 3.73
CA ILE A 56 14.44 -13.79 3.30
C ILE A 56 15.27 -12.53 3.07
N GLU A 57 14.78 -11.60 2.28
CA GLU A 57 15.57 -10.46 1.77
C GLU A 57 15.60 -9.26 2.73
N ASN A 58 14.51 -9.06 3.48
CA ASN A 58 14.32 -7.90 4.35
C ASN A 58 14.12 -8.28 5.82
N HIS A 59 14.68 -9.43 6.23
CA HIS A 59 14.55 -9.94 7.58
C HIS A 59 15.12 -8.99 8.65
N SER A 60 14.35 -8.83 9.73
CA SER A 60 14.81 -8.23 10.98
C SER A 60 14.03 -8.83 12.16
N PRO A 61 14.63 -8.99 13.35
CA PRO A 61 13.90 -9.43 14.55
C PRO A 61 12.82 -8.43 15.00
N LYS A 62 12.85 -7.22 14.44
CA LYS A 62 11.83 -6.19 14.67
C LYS A 62 10.71 -6.20 13.65
N ILE A 63 10.73 -7.10 12.64
CA ILE A 63 9.71 -7.19 11.61
C ILE A 63 8.95 -8.50 11.75
N ASP A 64 7.63 -8.42 11.73
CA ASP A 64 6.72 -9.56 11.59
C ASP A 64 6.02 -9.46 10.23
N ASP A 65 6.38 -10.34 9.29
CA ASP A 65 5.74 -10.42 7.98
C ASP A 65 4.60 -11.44 8.03
N ILE A 66 3.38 -10.98 7.77
CA ILE A 66 2.14 -11.76 7.91
C ILE A 66 1.41 -11.84 6.57
N HIS A 67 1.11 -13.04 6.13
CA HIS A 67 0.21 -13.28 5.01
C HIS A 67 -1.23 -13.04 5.47
N LEU A 68 -1.78 -11.86 5.14
CA LEU A 68 -3.13 -11.45 5.53
C LEU A 68 -3.69 -10.43 4.54
N SER A 69 -4.98 -10.55 4.24
CA SER A 69 -5.70 -9.52 3.49
C SER A 69 -5.94 -8.28 4.34
N MET A 70 -5.85 -7.08 3.74
CA MET A 70 -6.29 -5.83 4.39
C MET A 70 -7.79 -5.85 4.78
N GLU A 71 -8.60 -6.73 4.19
CA GLU A 71 -10.01 -6.87 4.54
C GLU A 71 -10.23 -7.62 5.86
N ASP A 72 -9.17 -8.31 6.36
CA ASP A 72 -9.19 -9.11 7.58
C ASP A 72 -8.46 -8.45 8.77
N LEU A 73 -8.19 -7.14 8.70
CA LEU A 73 -7.47 -6.39 9.72
C LEU A 73 -8.07 -6.51 11.13
N ALA A 74 -9.38 -6.74 11.24
CA ALA A 74 -10.07 -6.94 12.52
C ALA A 74 -9.54 -8.16 13.30
N THR A 75 -8.78 -9.05 12.66
CA THR A 75 -8.15 -10.20 13.33
C THR A 75 -6.87 -9.83 14.10
N LEU A 76 -6.30 -8.65 13.83
CA LEU A 76 -5.13 -8.16 14.56
C LEU A 76 -5.52 -7.64 15.94
N ASN A 77 -4.95 -8.24 16.98
CA ASN A 77 -5.20 -7.89 18.39
C ASN A 77 -4.08 -7.02 18.96
N GLN A 78 -3.64 -5.99 18.22
CA GLN A 78 -2.58 -5.08 18.66
C GLN A 78 -2.81 -3.68 18.15
N LYS A 79 -2.17 -2.69 18.79
CA LYS A 79 -2.26 -1.28 18.43
C LYS A 79 -0.97 -0.80 17.78
N PHE A 80 -1.11 0.20 16.91
CA PHE A 80 -0.01 0.81 16.19
C PHE A 80 -0.03 2.33 16.33
N ASP A 81 1.13 2.95 16.40
CA ASP A 81 1.26 4.40 16.39
C ASP A 81 1.10 4.98 14.98
N ILE A 82 1.52 4.21 13.98
CA ILE A 82 1.50 4.63 12.59
C ILE A 82 1.05 3.44 11.72
N VAL A 83 0.11 3.70 10.83
CA VAL A 83 -0.26 2.79 9.74
C VAL A 83 0.19 3.41 8.44
N VAL A 84 0.92 2.66 7.64
CA VAL A 84 1.42 3.08 6.31
C VAL A 84 0.84 2.16 5.25
N SER A 85 0.58 2.69 4.06
CA SER A 85 0.26 1.88 2.88
C SER A 85 0.76 2.60 1.62
N SER A 86 1.60 1.93 0.85
CA SER A 86 2.14 2.45 -0.40
C SER A 86 1.51 1.74 -1.59
N LEU A 87 0.75 2.49 -2.41
CA LEU A 87 0.15 2.02 -3.67
C LEU A 87 -0.67 0.72 -3.55
N ALA A 88 -1.36 0.49 -2.42
CA ALA A 88 -2.12 -0.73 -2.18
C ALA A 88 -3.62 -0.53 -1.95
N PHE A 89 -4.06 0.61 -1.46
CA PHE A 89 -5.46 0.85 -1.09
C PHE A 89 -6.45 0.77 -2.27
N HIS A 90 -6.01 1.07 -3.48
CA HIS A 90 -6.85 1.01 -4.68
C HIS A 90 -7.23 -0.43 -5.09
N TYR A 91 -6.69 -1.45 -4.45
CA TYR A 91 -7.08 -2.86 -4.64
C TYR A 91 -8.19 -3.32 -3.68
N VAL A 92 -8.54 -2.51 -2.67
CA VAL A 92 -9.54 -2.88 -1.65
C VAL A 92 -10.94 -2.48 -2.09
N GLU A 93 -11.87 -3.44 -2.05
CA GLU A 93 -13.28 -3.20 -2.43
C GLU A 93 -14.06 -2.51 -1.29
N ALA A 94 -13.89 -2.99 -0.06
CA ALA A 94 -14.62 -2.51 1.11
C ALA A 94 -13.90 -1.34 1.81
N TYR A 95 -13.64 -0.26 1.09
CA TYR A 95 -12.85 0.88 1.58
C TYR A 95 -13.36 1.47 2.92
N PRO A 96 -14.69 1.70 3.13
CA PRO A 96 -15.18 2.21 4.42
C PRO A 96 -14.87 1.27 5.59
N LYS A 97 -14.95 -0.05 5.38
CA LYS A 97 -14.59 -1.05 6.38
C LYS A 97 -13.10 -0.98 6.70
N LEU A 98 -12.25 -0.92 5.67
CA LEU A 98 -10.80 -0.79 5.84
C LEU A 98 -10.43 0.41 6.73
N ILE A 99 -10.97 1.58 6.43
CA ILE A 99 -10.70 2.80 7.22
C ILE A 99 -11.16 2.65 8.66
N LYS A 100 -12.33 2.03 8.89
CA LYS A 100 -12.83 1.76 10.24
C LYS A 100 -11.90 0.79 11.00
N ASP A 101 -11.45 -0.28 10.36
CA ASP A 101 -10.56 -1.26 10.97
C ASP A 101 -9.20 -0.63 11.31
N ILE A 102 -8.64 0.18 10.40
CA ILE A 102 -7.41 0.94 10.64
C ILE A 102 -7.59 1.89 11.84
N TYR A 103 -8.70 2.63 11.92
CA TYR A 103 -8.98 3.51 13.04
C TYR A 103 -8.98 2.75 14.38
N HIS A 104 -9.54 1.53 14.40
CA HIS A 104 -9.53 0.68 15.59
C HIS A 104 -8.15 0.11 15.93
N LEU A 105 -7.23 0.02 14.98
CA LEU A 105 -5.85 -0.45 15.21
C LEU A 105 -4.91 0.68 15.64
N LEU A 106 -5.25 1.94 15.38
CA LEU A 106 -4.43 3.08 15.79
C LEU A 106 -4.52 3.33 17.31
N THR A 107 -3.39 3.76 17.87
CA THR A 107 -3.36 4.40 19.21
C THR A 107 -3.97 5.80 19.14
N ASP A 108 -4.30 6.37 20.31
CA ASP A 108 -4.76 7.76 20.39
C ASP A 108 -3.66 8.70 19.87
N GLY A 109 -4.02 9.55 18.90
CA GLY A 109 -3.06 10.43 18.22
C GLY A 109 -2.17 9.73 17.18
N GLY A 110 -2.48 8.48 16.84
CA GLY A 110 -1.77 7.75 15.78
C GLY A 110 -2.09 8.28 14.39
N TYR A 111 -1.26 7.91 13.40
CA TYR A 111 -1.34 8.40 12.03
C TYR A 111 -1.64 7.28 11.04
N LEU A 112 -2.49 7.58 10.06
CA LEU A 112 -2.60 6.84 8.80
C LEU A 112 -1.93 7.65 7.70
N LEU A 113 -0.94 7.07 7.03
CA LEU A 113 -0.27 7.63 5.87
C LEU A 113 -0.36 6.66 4.70
N PHE A 114 -0.88 7.12 3.57
CA PHE A 114 -0.99 6.25 2.40
C PHE A 114 -0.79 6.99 1.09
N SER A 115 -0.34 6.25 0.09
CA SER A 115 -0.37 6.66 -1.31
C SER A 115 -1.27 5.73 -2.11
N GLN A 116 -1.89 6.25 -3.16
CA GLN A 116 -2.68 5.45 -4.08
C GLN A 116 -2.61 5.99 -5.50
N GLU A 117 -2.93 5.16 -6.47
CA GLU A 117 -3.04 5.61 -7.84
C GLU A 117 -4.17 6.65 -8.00
N HIS A 118 -3.88 7.71 -8.74
CA HIS A 118 -4.90 8.69 -9.07
C HIS A 118 -5.96 8.05 -10.01
N PRO A 119 -7.26 8.35 -9.84
CA PRO A 119 -8.34 7.78 -10.67
C PRO A 119 -8.15 7.95 -12.19
N LEU A 120 -7.36 8.92 -12.63
CA LEU A 120 -6.97 9.05 -14.03
C LEU A 120 -6.28 7.80 -14.60
N VAL A 121 -5.58 7.04 -13.77
CA VAL A 121 -4.84 5.84 -14.18
C VAL A 121 -5.79 4.72 -14.57
N THR A 122 -6.97 4.65 -13.94
CA THR A 122 -7.97 3.60 -14.12
C THR A 122 -9.20 4.05 -14.91
N SER A 123 -9.20 5.29 -15.43
CA SER A 123 -10.36 5.90 -16.09
C SER A 123 -10.57 5.48 -17.56
N HIS A 124 -9.77 4.58 -18.10
CA HIS A 124 -9.91 4.09 -19.47
C HIS A 124 -10.88 2.90 -19.56
N SER A 125 -11.79 2.91 -20.54
CA SER A 125 -12.85 1.92 -20.68
C SER A 125 -12.40 0.52 -21.13
N GLN A 126 -11.25 0.43 -21.82
CA GLN A 126 -10.79 -0.79 -22.50
C GLN A 126 -9.50 -1.38 -21.92
N GLY A 127 -9.02 -0.89 -20.77
CA GLY A 127 -7.78 -1.38 -20.17
C GLY A 127 -6.50 -0.80 -20.76
N GLU A 128 -6.56 -0.02 -21.84
CA GLU A 128 -5.39 0.60 -22.45
C GLU A 128 -5.16 2.03 -21.91
N ARG A 129 -4.20 2.14 -21.02
CA ARG A 129 -3.80 3.40 -20.36
C ARG A 129 -3.27 4.46 -21.33
N TRP A 130 -2.70 4.06 -22.46
CA TRP A 130 -2.02 4.95 -23.39
C TRP A 130 -2.54 4.77 -24.82
N ILE A 131 -2.84 5.88 -25.48
CA ILE A 131 -2.97 5.91 -26.92
C ILE A 131 -1.55 5.92 -27.51
N LYS A 132 -1.27 4.98 -28.40
CA LYS A 132 0.03 4.81 -29.05
C LYS A 132 -0.11 5.02 -30.54
N ASN A 133 0.99 5.45 -31.20
CA ASN A 133 1.08 5.43 -32.66
C ASN A 133 1.46 4.02 -33.17
N ASP A 134 1.50 3.87 -34.49
CA ASP A 134 1.83 2.59 -35.16
C ASP A 134 3.22 2.04 -34.78
N ASN A 135 4.13 2.89 -34.32
CA ASN A 135 5.46 2.52 -33.83
C ASN A 135 5.50 2.20 -32.33
N GLY A 136 4.35 2.14 -31.65
CA GLY A 136 4.24 1.84 -30.23
C GLY A 136 4.60 3.02 -29.29
N MET A 137 4.89 4.20 -29.82
CA MET A 137 5.21 5.38 -29.02
C MET A 137 3.94 5.94 -28.36
N LYS A 138 4.01 6.21 -27.06
CA LYS A 138 2.91 6.79 -26.28
C LYS A 138 2.67 8.23 -26.71
N LEU A 139 1.46 8.55 -27.18
CA LEU A 139 1.06 9.88 -27.61
C LEU A 139 0.37 10.67 -26.50
N CYS A 140 -0.62 10.04 -25.84
CA CYS A 140 -1.38 10.66 -24.75
C CYS A 140 -2.00 9.59 -23.83
N ALA A 141 -2.46 10.01 -22.65
CA ALA A 141 -3.23 9.17 -21.77
C ALA A 141 -4.65 8.99 -22.29
N ASN A 142 -5.16 7.75 -22.21
CA ASN A 142 -6.55 7.44 -22.57
C ASN A 142 -7.44 7.68 -21.35
N ILE A 143 -8.26 8.73 -21.38
CA ILE A 143 -9.17 9.09 -20.30
C ILE A 143 -10.61 9.05 -20.85
N SER A 144 -11.37 8.03 -20.50
CA SER A 144 -12.74 7.85 -21.02
C SER A 144 -13.83 7.83 -19.95
N ASN A 145 -13.53 7.42 -18.73
CA ASN A 145 -14.51 7.22 -17.66
C ASN A 145 -14.16 7.95 -16.35
N TYR A 146 -13.41 9.03 -16.42
CA TYR A 146 -13.06 9.82 -15.24
C TYR A 146 -14.32 10.39 -14.57
N GLY A 147 -14.44 10.17 -13.26
CA GLY A 147 -15.60 10.62 -12.48
C GLY A 147 -16.82 9.69 -12.51
N ARG A 148 -16.76 8.52 -13.17
CA ARG A 148 -17.78 7.48 -13.01
C ARG A 148 -17.47 6.63 -11.80
N GLU A 149 -18.48 6.47 -10.93
CA GLU A 149 -18.41 5.50 -9.84
C GLU A 149 -18.53 4.08 -10.40
N GLY A 150 -17.76 3.14 -9.84
CA GLY A 150 -17.80 1.73 -10.22
C GLY A 150 -16.45 1.04 -10.16
N ARG A 151 -16.44 -0.26 -10.44
CA ARG A 151 -15.19 -1.05 -10.49
C ARG A 151 -14.35 -0.64 -11.69
N ALA A 152 -13.14 -0.17 -11.45
CA ALA A 152 -12.12 -0.07 -12.48
C ALA A 152 -11.63 -1.48 -12.84
N ARG A 153 -11.64 -1.86 -14.12
CA ARG A 153 -10.98 -3.07 -14.58
C ARG A 153 -9.50 -2.76 -14.77
N CYS A 154 -8.70 -3.04 -13.76
CA CYS A 154 -7.26 -3.09 -13.93
C CYS A 154 -6.91 -4.52 -14.35
N GLY A 155 -6.32 -4.70 -15.52
CA GLY A 155 -5.70 -5.96 -15.89
C GLY A 155 -4.44 -6.10 -15.03
N LEU A 156 -4.53 -6.84 -13.92
CA LEU A 156 -3.35 -7.33 -13.22
C LEU A 156 -2.60 -8.27 -14.19
N VAL A 157 -1.49 -7.79 -14.72
CA VAL A 157 -0.47 -8.67 -15.28
C VAL A 157 0.28 -9.24 -14.07
N CYS A 158 -0.10 -10.46 -13.67
CA CYS A 158 0.66 -11.27 -12.72
C CYS A 158 2.00 -11.70 -13.33
#